data_238c8b71a9209b4dff476ea93f4a3f1e
#
_entry.id   238c8b71a9209b4dff476ea93f4a3f1e
#
_cell.length_a   1.000
_cell.length_b   1.000
_cell.length_c   1.000
_cell.angle_alpha   90.00
_cell.angle_beta   90.00
_cell.angle_gamma   90.00
#
_symmetry.space_group_name_H-M   'P 1'
#
loop_
_entity.id
_entity.type
_entity.pdbx_description
1 polymer ?
#
loop_
_entity_poly.entity_id
_entity_poly.type
_entity_poly.pdbx_seq_one_letter_code
_entity_poly.pdbx_strand_id
1 'polypeptide(L)'
;MQSLMEQLLEGRILLLDGAMGTMVQTFDLLEADFRGEMFENHPTDLLGNNEALNITSEGVILDIHRKYLESGCDIIETNTFGATSVSQREYGLEGYAREMNLKAARIARQAADEAIEGNPERPRFVAGAVGPTNKTLSSSEDVDDPSFRSISFDELRDSYFEQVEALIEGGVDLILIETVFDVLNAKAAIAATLDAFEKSGVELPLMLSVTFIQEGSNRTVFGQTVDAFWATIAHAKPFSVGINCGLGAKSMVGNLTELSRLANTHTHCYPNAGLPNPLAPTGFDETPEITSAEIRGLAEKGLVNIVGGCCGTTPERLKAIVDA
;
A
#
# COMPACT_ATOMS: atom_id res chain seq x y z
N MET A 1 18.02 -3.65 -8.39
CA MET A 1 17.22 -2.75 -7.56
C MET A 1 17.42 -2.99 -6.07
N GLN A 2 17.16 -4.21 -5.57
CA GLN A 2 17.32 -4.54 -4.14
C GLN A 2 18.67 -4.13 -3.57
N SER A 3 19.78 -4.38 -4.26
CA SER A 3 21.13 -4.01 -3.79
C SER A 3 21.32 -2.50 -3.60
N LEU A 4 20.66 -1.65 -4.40
CA LEU A 4 20.72 -0.20 -4.24
C LEU A 4 19.93 0.25 -3.00
N MET A 5 18.75 -0.33 -2.76
CA MET A 5 17.96 -0.06 -1.55
C MET A 5 18.71 -0.52 -0.29
N GLU A 6 19.36 -1.69 -0.32
CA GLU A 6 20.20 -2.19 0.78
C GLU A 6 21.36 -1.24 1.09
N GLN A 7 22.07 -0.74 0.06
CA GLN A 7 23.15 0.25 0.24
C GLN A 7 22.65 1.55 0.88
N LEU A 8 21.48 2.04 0.49
CA LEU A 8 20.88 3.23 1.10
C LEU A 8 20.50 2.99 2.58
N LEU A 9 19.98 1.80 2.89
CA LEU A 9 19.60 1.41 4.26
C LEU A 9 20.80 1.23 5.21
N GLU A 10 22.02 1.02 4.69
CA GLU A 10 23.23 1.07 5.51
C GLU A 10 23.51 2.47 6.10
N GLY A 11 23.06 3.52 5.41
CA GLY A 11 23.35 4.90 5.78
C GLY A 11 22.19 5.71 6.35
N ARG A 12 20.94 5.31 6.06
CA ARG A 12 19.73 6.06 6.45
C ARG A 12 18.46 5.23 6.38
N ILE A 13 17.40 5.74 7.00
CA ILE A 13 16.04 5.24 6.84
C ILE A 13 15.51 5.66 5.46
N LEU A 14 14.81 4.77 4.77
CA LEU A 14 14.10 5.10 3.54
C LEU A 14 12.69 5.65 3.84
N LEU A 15 12.24 6.57 3.02
CA LEU A 15 10.97 7.27 3.14
C LEU A 15 9.99 6.76 2.08
N LEU A 16 8.92 6.12 2.54
CA LEU A 16 7.75 5.79 1.74
C LEU A 16 6.83 7.02 1.68
N ASP A 17 5.95 7.11 0.70
CA ASP A 17 5.02 8.22 0.55
C ASP A 17 3.86 8.20 1.56
N GLY A 18 2.76 8.85 1.23
CA GLY A 18 1.57 9.00 2.07
C GLY A 18 0.30 8.57 1.33
N ALA A 19 -0.83 8.93 1.91
CA ALA A 19 -2.14 8.42 1.50
C ALA A 19 -2.61 8.95 0.14
N MET A 20 -2.63 8.09 -0.89
CA MET A 20 -3.22 8.41 -2.20
C MET A 20 -4.69 8.84 -2.05
N GLY A 21 -5.52 8.06 -1.36
CA GLY A 21 -6.94 8.38 -1.17
C GLY A 21 -7.20 9.70 -0.46
N THR A 22 -6.40 10.06 0.56
CA THR A 22 -6.49 11.36 1.22
C THR A 22 -6.20 12.50 0.24
N MET A 23 -5.22 12.33 -0.63
CA MET A 23 -4.88 13.34 -1.62
C MET A 23 -5.94 13.46 -2.72
N VAL A 24 -6.50 12.36 -3.20
CA VAL A 24 -7.60 12.37 -4.18
C VAL A 24 -8.78 13.20 -3.66
N GLN A 25 -9.12 13.07 -2.37
CA GLN A 25 -10.20 13.86 -1.74
C GLN A 25 -9.96 15.36 -1.79
N THR A 26 -8.71 15.83 -1.87
CA THR A 26 -8.40 17.28 -1.95
C THR A 26 -8.68 17.91 -3.31
N PHE A 27 -8.99 17.10 -4.32
CA PHE A 27 -9.32 17.59 -5.66
C PHE A 27 -10.83 17.83 -5.88
N ASP A 28 -11.67 17.52 -4.88
CA ASP A 28 -13.13 17.69 -4.96
C ASP A 28 -13.77 17.08 -6.22
N LEU A 29 -13.27 15.92 -6.65
CA LEU A 29 -13.69 15.24 -7.86
C LEU A 29 -15.16 14.80 -7.77
N LEU A 30 -15.88 14.94 -8.87
CA LEU A 30 -17.27 14.52 -9.01
C LEU A 30 -17.36 13.18 -9.77
N GLU A 31 -18.54 12.57 -9.77
CA GLU A 31 -18.82 11.33 -10.51
C GLU A 31 -18.37 11.43 -12.00
N ALA A 32 -18.56 12.59 -12.64
CA ALA A 32 -18.14 12.81 -14.01
C ALA A 32 -16.62 12.69 -14.21
N ASP A 33 -15.81 13.07 -13.20
CA ASP A 33 -14.35 12.98 -13.27
C ASP A 33 -13.89 11.53 -13.14
N PHE A 34 -14.57 10.73 -12.30
CA PHE A 34 -14.31 9.29 -12.17
C PHE A 34 -14.73 8.52 -13.41
N ARG A 35 -15.79 8.95 -14.11
CA ARG A 35 -16.22 8.33 -15.37
C ARG A 35 -15.32 8.70 -16.54
N GLY A 36 -14.89 9.94 -16.62
CA GLY A 36 -14.22 10.47 -17.80
C GLY A 36 -15.04 10.23 -19.07
N GLU A 37 -14.41 10.27 -20.23
CA GLU A 37 -15.06 9.94 -21.51
C GLU A 37 -15.31 8.42 -21.66
N MET A 38 -14.39 7.59 -21.12
CA MET A 38 -14.41 6.14 -21.33
C MET A 38 -15.60 5.45 -20.68
N PHE A 39 -16.02 5.93 -19.50
CA PHE A 39 -17.10 5.35 -18.70
C PHE A 39 -18.34 6.26 -18.60
N GLU A 40 -18.52 7.21 -19.52
CA GLU A 40 -19.63 8.18 -19.49
C GLU A 40 -21.00 7.51 -19.31
N ASN A 41 -21.25 6.40 -19.99
CA ASN A 41 -22.50 5.66 -19.95
C ASN A 41 -22.43 4.37 -19.09
N HIS A 42 -21.44 4.26 -18.19
CA HIS A 42 -21.31 3.10 -17.34
C HIS A 42 -22.50 2.97 -16.36
N PRO A 43 -23.09 1.78 -16.15
CA PRO A 43 -24.35 1.64 -15.38
C PRO A 43 -24.18 1.85 -13.88
N THR A 44 -22.98 1.64 -13.34
CA THR A 44 -22.67 1.75 -11.91
C THR A 44 -21.99 3.09 -11.61
N ASP A 45 -22.25 3.69 -10.45
CA ASP A 45 -21.53 4.87 -10.01
C ASP A 45 -20.07 4.53 -9.72
N LEU A 46 -19.16 5.40 -10.15
CA LEU A 46 -17.71 5.22 -10.02
C LEU A 46 -17.08 6.14 -8.96
N LEU A 47 -17.84 7.06 -8.38
CA LEU A 47 -17.36 7.94 -7.32
C LEU A 47 -16.78 7.13 -6.16
N GLY A 48 -15.51 7.40 -5.83
CA GLY A 48 -14.77 6.68 -4.79
C GLY A 48 -13.94 5.51 -5.30
N ASN A 49 -14.06 5.10 -6.59
CA ASN A 49 -13.14 4.16 -7.22
C ASN A 49 -11.86 4.89 -7.65
N ASN A 50 -10.94 5.08 -6.72
CA ASN A 50 -9.71 5.82 -6.98
C ASN A 50 -8.86 5.18 -8.09
N GLU A 51 -8.91 3.87 -8.24
CA GLU A 51 -8.16 3.13 -9.25
C GLU A 51 -8.63 3.44 -10.67
N ALA A 52 -9.92 3.77 -10.85
CA ALA A 52 -10.44 4.20 -12.14
C ALA A 52 -9.78 5.49 -12.65
N LEU A 53 -9.32 6.37 -11.75
CA LEU A 53 -8.61 7.60 -12.09
C LEU A 53 -7.29 7.37 -12.84
N ASN A 54 -6.69 6.18 -12.71
CA ASN A 54 -5.52 5.81 -13.52
C ASN A 54 -5.84 5.79 -15.03
N ILE A 55 -7.12 5.62 -15.38
CA ILE A 55 -7.60 5.59 -16.76
C ILE A 55 -8.23 6.94 -17.12
N THR A 56 -9.06 7.49 -16.24
CA THR A 56 -9.94 8.62 -16.54
C THR A 56 -9.34 9.98 -16.21
N SER A 57 -8.40 10.04 -15.27
CA SER A 57 -7.84 11.29 -14.75
C SER A 57 -6.35 11.14 -14.36
N GLU A 58 -5.54 10.59 -15.30
CA GLU A 58 -4.10 10.29 -15.09
C GLU A 58 -3.32 11.50 -14.53
N GLY A 59 -3.68 12.73 -14.96
CA GLY A 59 -3.04 13.96 -14.50
C GLY A 59 -3.19 14.21 -13.01
N VAL A 60 -4.30 13.82 -12.39
CA VAL A 60 -4.53 13.94 -10.95
C VAL A 60 -3.59 13.02 -10.19
N ILE A 61 -3.48 11.76 -10.62
CA ILE A 61 -2.61 10.76 -9.98
C ILE A 61 -1.15 11.16 -10.13
N LEU A 62 -0.74 11.61 -11.32
CA LEU A 62 0.62 12.10 -11.57
C LEU A 62 0.96 13.30 -10.68
N ASP A 63 0.06 14.26 -10.51
CA ASP A 63 0.26 15.43 -9.63
C ASP A 63 0.43 15.03 -8.16
N ILE A 64 -0.34 14.05 -7.68
CA ILE A 64 -0.20 13.51 -6.32
C ILE A 64 1.18 12.88 -6.12
N HIS A 65 1.64 12.03 -7.04
CA HIS A 65 2.97 11.42 -6.95
C HIS A 65 4.09 12.48 -6.92
N ARG A 66 3.99 13.50 -7.78
CA ARG A 66 4.95 14.62 -7.79
C ARG A 66 5.02 15.34 -6.44
N LYS A 67 3.87 15.64 -5.84
CA LYS A 67 3.80 16.29 -4.51
C LYS A 67 4.46 15.46 -3.42
N TYR A 68 4.28 14.13 -3.43
CA TYR A 68 4.97 13.26 -2.47
C TYR A 68 6.49 13.21 -2.72
N LEU A 69 6.92 13.11 -3.98
CA LEU A 69 8.35 13.13 -4.32
C LEU A 69 9.02 14.47 -3.96
N GLU A 70 8.32 15.59 -4.16
CA GLU A 70 8.75 16.93 -3.72
C GLU A 70 8.87 17.03 -2.20
N SER A 71 8.02 16.34 -1.45
CA SER A 71 8.11 16.25 0.02
C SER A 71 9.36 15.51 0.49
N GLY A 72 9.97 14.72 -0.39
CA GLY A 72 11.23 14.06 -0.15
C GLY A 72 11.15 12.58 0.14
N CYS A 73 10.07 11.85 -0.21
CA CYS A 73 10.05 10.40 -0.14
C CYS A 73 11.04 9.76 -1.14
N ASP A 74 11.44 8.54 -0.86
CA ASP A 74 12.32 7.73 -1.72
C ASP A 74 11.51 6.72 -2.52
N ILE A 75 10.39 6.25 -1.98
CA ILE A 75 9.51 5.23 -2.54
C ILE A 75 8.11 5.83 -2.66
N ILE A 76 7.49 5.71 -3.83
CA ILE A 76 6.06 6.02 -4.03
C ILE A 76 5.28 4.75 -4.33
N GLU A 77 4.06 4.66 -3.83
CA GLU A 77 3.14 3.55 -4.07
C GLU A 77 2.25 3.84 -5.28
N THR A 78 2.04 2.83 -6.13
CA THR A 78 1.07 2.96 -7.24
C THR A 78 -0.36 3.12 -6.71
N ASN A 79 -1.23 3.81 -7.44
CA ASN A 79 -2.64 3.92 -7.11
C ASN A 79 -3.39 2.64 -7.51
N THR A 80 -3.10 1.52 -6.82
CA THR A 80 -3.58 0.18 -7.18
C THR A 80 -4.06 -0.65 -6.00
N PHE A 81 -4.30 -0.03 -4.85
CA PHE A 81 -4.72 -0.69 -3.61
C PHE A 81 -5.91 -1.65 -3.82
N GLY A 82 -6.95 -1.19 -4.52
CA GLY A 82 -8.14 -1.97 -4.85
C GLY A 82 -8.22 -2.40 -6.33
N ALA A 83 -7.12 -2.42 -7.09
CA ALA A 83 -7.13 -2.66 -8.53
C ALA A 83 -7.14 -4.15 -8.93
N THR A 84 -7.62 -5.05 -8.06
CA THR A 84 -7.84 -6.45 -8.44
C THR A 84 -9.15 -6.62 -9.22
N SER A 85 -9.25 -7.58 -10.12
CA SER A 85 -10.51 -7.90 -10.80
C SER A 85 -11.63 -8.28 -9.80
N VAL A 86 -11.27 -8.88 -8.66
CA VAL A 86 -12.20 -9.20 -7.56
C VAL A 86 -12.80 -7.94 -6.94
N SER A 87 -11.97 -6.96 -6.57
CA SER A 87 -12.44 -5.70 -5.96
C SER A 87 -13.19 -4.83 -6.97
N GLN A 88 -12.71 -4.74 -8.21
CA GLN A 88 -13.33 -3.93 -9.27
C GLN A 88 -14.68 -4.46 -9.75
N ARG A 89 -15.03 -5.71 -9.42
CA ARG A 89 -16.36 -6.28 -9.71
C ARG A 89 -17.50 -5.52 -9.03
N GLU A 90 -17.24 -4.89 -7.89
CA GLU A 90 -18.20 -4.02 -7.20
C GLU A 90 -18.65 -2.84 -8.07
N TYR A 91 -17.73 -2.34 -8.89
CA TYR A 91 -17.97 -1.23 -9.82
C TYR A 91 -18.32 -1.70 -11.24
N GLY A 92 -18.33 -3.01 -11.52
CA GLY A 92 -18.48 -3.55 -12.87
C GLY A 92 -17.30 -3.26 -13.79
N LEU A 93 -16.13 -3.03 -13.23
CA LEU A 93 -14.88 -2.69 -13.92
C LEU A 93 -13.82 -3.79 -13.83
N GLU A 94 -14.19 -5.03 -13.47
CA GLU A 94 -13.27 -6.16 -13.37
C GLU A 94 -12.46 -6.41 -14.65
N GLY A 95 -13.04 -6.15 -15.81
CA GLY A 95 -12.35 -6.29 -17.11
C GLY A 95 -11.27 -5.23 -17.37
N TYR A 96 -11.22 -4.19 -16.56
CA TYR A 96 -10.23 -3.10 -16.66
C TYR A 96 -9.13 -3.19 -15.60
N ALA A 97 -9.17 -4.19 -14.71
CA ALA A 97 -8.20 -4.34 -13.62
C ALA A 97 -6.75 -4.33 -14.13
N ARG A 98 -6.46 -5.10 -15.18
CA ARG A 98 -5.12 -5.12 -15.79
C ARG A 98 -4.68 -3.76 -16.32
N GLU A 99 -5.58 -3.03 -17.01
CA GLU A 99 -5.28 -1.70 -17.55
C GLU A 99 -5.04 -0.68 -16.43
N MET A 100 -5.85 -0.71 -15.36
CA MET A 100 -5.67 0.16 -14.19
C MET A 100 -4.28 -0.01 -13.59
N ASN A 101 -3.85 -1.25 -13.35
CA ASN A 101 -2.54 -1.54 -12.78
C ASN A 101 -1.39 -1.13 -13.69
N LEU A 102 -1.47 -1.43 -14.97
CA LEU A 102 -0.45 -1.08 -15.95
C LEU A 102 -0.26 0.44 -16.07
N LYS A 103 -1.36 1.18 -16.15
CA LYS A 103 -1.33 2.64 -16.22
C LYS A 103 -0.83 3.25 -14.92
N ALA A 104 -1.31 2.79 -13.75
CA ALA A 104 -0.85 3.26 -12.46
C ALA A 104 0.67 3.13 -12.30
N ALA A 105 1.22 1.97 -12.65
CA ALA A 105 2.66 1.73 -12.60
C ALA A 105 3.44 2.69 -13.53
N ARG A 106 2.94 2.93 -14.74
CA ARG A 106 3.56 3.87 -15.70
C ARG A 106 3.48 5.32 -15.22
N ILE A 107 2.37 5.75 -14.64
CA ILE A 107 2.21 7.10 -14.09
C ILE A 107 3.19 7.32 -12.92
N ALA A 108 3.27 6.35 -12.00
CA ALA A 108 4.22 6.42 -10.87
C ALA A 108 5.67 6.39 -11.37
N ARG A 109 6.00 5.55 -12.36
CA ARG A 109 7.34 5.51 -12.97
C ARG A 109 7.70 6.83 -13.63
N GLN A 110 6.77 7.44 -14.36
CA GLN A 110 6.98 8.76 -14.95
C GLN A 110 7.32 9.81 -13.88
N ALA A 111 6.54 9.88 -12.80
CA ALA A 111 6.82 10.83 -11.71
C ALA A 111 8.20 10.61 -11.08
N ALA A 112 8.55 9.33 -10.84
CA ALA A 112 9.85 8.98 -10.26
C ALA A 112 11.02 9.32 -11.21
N ASP A 113 10.88 9.07 -12.50
CA ASP A 113 11.91 9.40 -13.49
C ASP A 113 12.11 10.92 -13.61
N GLU A 114 11.03 11.71 -13.65
CA GLU A 114 11.09 13.17 -13.61
C GLU A 114 11.83 13.68 -12.36
N ALA A 115 11.58 13.09 -11.19
CA ALA A 115 12.25 13.45 -9.95
C ALA A 115 13.74 13.06 -9.95
N ILE A 116 14.11 11.92 -10.56
CA ILE A 116 15.51 11.49 -10.73
C ILE A 116 16.22 12.43 -11.72
N GLU A 117 15.59 12.80 -12.83
CA GLU A 117 16.17 13.77 -13.78
C GLU A 117 16.47 15.11 -13.10
N GLY A 118 15.58 15.56 -12.21
CA GLY A 118 15.78 16.79 -11.42
C GLY A 118 16.89 16.69 -10.35
N ASN A 119 17.16 15.49 -9.83
CA ASN A 119 18.21 15.21 -8.85
C ASN A 119 18.75 13.78 -8.99
N PRO A 120 19.73 13.52 -9.88
CA PRO A 120 20.27 12.19 -10.14
C PRO A 120 21.00 11.53 -8.94
N GLU A 121 21.45 12.31 -7.97
CA GLU A 121 22.09 11.79 -6.75
C GLU A 121 21.09 11.14 -5.78
N ARG A 122 19.80 11.36 -6.00
CA ARG A 122 18.75 10.83 -5.15
C ARG A 122 17.84 9.87 -5.92
N PRO A 123 18.09 8.55 -5.84
CA PRO A 123 17.24 7.56 -6.50
C PRO A 123 15.80 7.59 -5.95
N ARG A 124 14.84 7.25 -6.80
CA ARG A 124 13.43 7.08 -6.47
C ARG A 124 12.97 5.70 -6.90
N PHE A 125 12.08 5.10 -6.13
CA PHE A 125 11.56 3.78 -6.37
C PHE A 125 10.04 3.81 -6.48
N VAL A 126 9.49 2.88 -7.24
CA VAL A 126 8.06 2.68 -7.40
C VAL A 126 7.67 1.34 -6.79
N ALA A 127 6.83 1.36 -5.77
CA ALA A 127 6.23 0.19 -5.15
C ALA A 127 4.89 -0.11 -5.83
N GLY A 128 4.77 -1.31 -6.39
CA GLY A 128 3.49 -1.83 -6.86
C GLY A 128 2.62 -2.22 -5.67
N ALA A 129 1.64 -1.40 -5.32
CA ALA A 129 0.75 -1.61 -4.19
C ALA A 129 -0.29 -2.70 -4.49
N VAL A 130 -0.38 -3.70 -3.62
CA VAL A 130 -1.30 -4.83 -3.67
C VAL A 130 -2.05 -4.87 -2.34
N GLY A 131 -3.24 -4.27 -2.31
CA GLY A 131 -4.06 -4.20 -1.11
C GLY A 131 -4.94 -5.44 -0.90
N PRO A 132 -5.68 -5.48 0.22
CA PRO A 132 -6.67 -6.53 0.45
C PRO A 132 -7.86 -6.39 -0.50
N THR A 133 -8.61 -7.47 -0.68
CA THR A 133 -9.86 -7.45 -1.44
C THR A 133 -11.07 -7.31 -0.52
N ASN A 134 -12.23 -6.98 -1.09
CA ASN A 134 -13.53 -6.99 -0.42
C ASN A 134 -14.05 -8.41 -0.14
N LYS A 135 -13.33 -9.46 -0.57
CA LYS A 135 -13.60 -10.87 -0.28
C LYS A 135 -12.52 -11.45 0.62
N THR A 136 -12.93 -12.30 1.57
CA THR A 136 -12.02 -12.93 2.52
C THR A 136 -12.11 -14.45 2.45
N LEU A 137 -10.98 -15.11 2.61
CA LEU A 137 -10.86 -16.57 2.60
C LEU A 137 -11.05 -17.18 4.00
N SER A 138 -10.86 -16.37 5.07
CA SER A 138 -10.88 -16.86 6.45
C SER A 138 -12.24 -16.80 7.11
N SER A 139 -13.23 -16.09 6.55
CA SER A 139 -14.58 -16.03 7.12
C SER A 139 -15.67 -16.40 6.12
N SER A 140 -16.82 -16.81 6.65
CA SER A 140 -18.04 -16.97 5.88
C SER A 140 -18.84 -15.66 5.89
N GLU A 141 -19.37 -15.27 4.75
CA GLU A 141 -20.37 -14.19 4.64
C GLU A 141 -21.79 -14.72 4.95
N ASP A 142 -21.98 -16.04 4.97
CA ASP A 142 -23.23 -16.69 5.32
C ASP A 142 -23.20 -17.09 6.81
N VAL A 143 -24.09 -16.50 7.60
CA VAL A 143 -24.19 -16.74 9.05
C VAL A 143 -24.67 -18.18 9.34
N ASP A 144 -25.46 -18.76 8.45
CA ASP A 144 -26.05 -20.08 8.60
C ASP A 144 -25.13 -21.20 8.07
N ASP A 145 -24.17 -20.88 7.20
CA ASP A 145 -23.16 -21.81 6.70
C ASP A 145 -21.73 -21.35 6.97
N PRO A 146 -21.13 -21.75 8.08
CA PRO A 146 -19.73 -21.39 8.40
C PRO A 146 -18.69 -21.92 7.42
N SER A 147 -19.06 -22.89 6.56
CA SER A 147 -18.16 -23.44 5.53
C SER A 147 -18.20 -22.65 4.22
N PHE A 148 -19.23 -21.84 4.01
CA PHE A 148 -19.38 -21.04 2.80
C PHE A 148 -18.18 -20.08 2.62
N ARG A 149 -17.75 -19.95 1.38
CA ARG A 149 -16.77 -18.94 0.93
C ARG A 149 -17.25 -18.32 -0.37
N SER A 150 -17.30 -17.00 -0.41
CA SER A 150 -17.73 -16.26 -1.61
C SER A 150 -16.67 -16.22 -2.72
N ILE A 151 -15.46 -16.65 -2.40
CA ILE A 151 -14.35 -16.79 -3.34
C ILE A 151 -13.45 -17.97 -2.94
N SER A 152 -12.86 -18.64 -3.91
CA SER A 152 -11.85 -19.67 -3.68
C SER A 152 -10.44 -19.06 -3.61
N PHE A 153 -9.49 -19.82 -3.03
CA PHE A 153 -8.09 -19.43 -3.01
C PHE A 153 -7.52 -19.22 -4.42
N ASP A 154 -7.84 -20.12 -5.34
CA ASP A 154 -7.33 -20.06 -6.71
C ASP A 154 -7.88 -18.86 -7.48
N GLU A 155 -9.18 -18.54 -7.36
CA GLU A 155 -9.78 -17.35 -7.97
C GLU A 155 -9.14 -16.07 -7.43
N LEU A 156 -8.88 -16.00 -6.13
CA LEU A 156 -8.24 -14.83 -5.51
C LEU A 156 -6.77 -14.71 -5.94
N ARG A 157 -6.04 -15.85 -5.97
CA ARG A 157 -4.66 -15.92 -6.49
C ARG A 157 -4.60 -15.43 -7.93
N ASP A 158 -5.49 -15.89 -8.79
CA ASP A 158 -5.51 -15.52 -10.21
C ASP A 158 -5.79 -14.02 -10.39
N SER A 159 -6.65 -13.43 -9.57
CA SER A 159 -6.91 -12.00 -9.55
C SER A 159 -5.69 -11.17 -9.13
N TYR A 160 -4.97 -11.60 -8.09
CA TYR A 160 -3.71 -10.99 -7.68
C TYR A 160 -2.60 -11.19 -8.72
N PHE A 161 -2.58 -12.34 -9.39
CA PHE A 161 -1.60 -12.61 -10.43
C PHE A 161 -1.73 -11.63 -11.61
N GLU A 162 -2.95 -11.37 -12.09
CA GLU A 162 -3.23 -10.37 -13.11
C GLU A 162 -2.72 -8.98 -12.69
N GLN A 163 -2.98 -8.59 -11.43
CA GLN A 163 -2.51 -7.32 -10.87
C GLN A 163 -1.00 -7.22 -10.87
N VAL A 164 -0.31 -8.20 -10.27
CA VAL A 164 1.16 -8.20 -10.12
C VAL A 164 1.86 -8.26 -11.48
N GLU A 165 1.33 -9.08 -12.41
CA GLU A 165 1.88 -9.16 -13.78
C GLU A 165 1.83 -7.79 -14.48
N ALA A 166 0.70 -7.08 -14.37
CA ALA A 166 0.54 -5.74 -14.95
C ALA A 166 1.45 -4.69 -14.28
N LEU A 167 1.64 -4.77 -12.97
CA LEU A 167 2.56 -3.90 -12.22
C LEU A 167 4.02 -4.10 -12.67
N ILE A 168 4.46 -5.34 -12.81
CA ILE A 168 5.81 -5.68 -13.32
C ILE A 168 6.00 -5.14 -14.74
N GLU A 169 5.03 -5.38 -15.63
CA GLU A 169 5.06 -4.86 -17.02
C GLU A 169 5.09 -3.33 -17.05
N GLY A 170 4.42 -2.69 -16.10
CA GLY A 170 4.39 -1.22 -15.94
C GLY A 170 5.69 -0.62 -15.41
N GLY A 171 6.63 -1.43 -14.91
CA GLY A 171 7.97 -0.99 -14.54
C GLY A 171 8.11 -0.60 -13.07
N VAL A 172 7.39 -1.25 -12.15
CA VAL A 172 7.61 -1.08 -10.71
C VAL A 172 8.96 -1.67 -10.28
N ASP A 173 9.54 -1.13 -9.21
CA ASP A 173 10.83 -1.53 -8.66
C ASP A 173 10.72 -2.60 -7.57
N LEU A 174 9.56 -2.69 -6.92
CA LEU A 174 9.24 -3.65 -5.86
C LEU A 174 7.73 -3.90 -5.81
N ILE A 175 7.34 -5.00 -5.15
CA ILE A 175 5.92 -5.30 -4.86
C ILE A 175 5.68 -5.08 -3.37
N LEU A 176 4.61 -4.38 -3.03
CA LEU A 176 4.16 -4.13 -1.66
C LEU A 176 2.77 -4.75 -1.44
N ILE A 177 2.73 -5.92 -0.77
CA ILE A 177 1.47 -6.50 -0.30
C ILE A 177 1.15 -5.87 1.06
N GLU A 178 0.12 -5.04 1.11
CA GLU A 178 -0.13 -4.17 2.25
C GLU A 178 -1.49 -4.38 2.92
N THR A 179 -1.59 -3.83 4.15
CA THR A 179 -2.84 -3.76 4.93
C THR A 179 -3.47 -5.15 5.12
N VAL A 180 -2.62 -6.15 5.30
CA VAL A 180 -3.07 -7.54 5.48
C VAL A 180 -3.83 -7.66 6.79
N PHE A 181 -5.10 -8.03 6.73
CA PHE A 181 -5.93 -8.38 7.87
C PHE A 181 -6.42 -9.84 7.83
N ASP A 182 -6.33 -10.49 6.65
CA ASP A 182 -6.55 -11.92 6.43
C ASP A 182 -5.28 -12.55 5.87
N VAL A 183 -4.61 -13.38 6.69
CA VAL A 183 -3.34 -14.00 6.29
C VAL A 183 -3.51 -15.06 5.19
N LEU A 184 -4.71 -15.60 4.99
CA LEU A 184 -4.96 -16.53 3.90
C LEU A 184 -5.07 -15.78 2.55
N ASN A 185 -5.67 -14.58 2.55
CA ASN A 185 -5.61 -13.66 1.41
C ASN A 185 -4.15 -13.26 1.10
N ALA A 186 -3.35 -12.95 2.14
CA ALA A 186 -1.93 -12.65 1.95
C ALA A 186 -1.17 -13.84 1.31
N LYS A 187 -1.49 -15.07 1.69
CA LYS A 187 -0.90 -16.26 1.03
C LYS A 187 -1.27 -16.35 -0.44
N ALA A 188 -2.51 -16.01 -0.82
CA ALA A 188 -2.91 -15.97 -2.23
C ALA A 188 -2.13 -14.89 -3.00
N ALA A 189 -1.97 -13.69 -2.41
CA ALA A 189 -1.18 -12.60 -3.01
C ALA A 189 0.31 -12.98 -3.13
N ILE A 190 0.90 -13.62 -2.12
CA ILE A 190 2.29 -14.12 -2.16
C ILE A 190 2.46 -15.17 -3.26
N ALA A 191 1.56 -16.17 -3.33
CA ALA A 191 1.61 -17.20 -4.37
C ALA A 191 1.53 -16.57 -5.76
N ALA A 192 0.58 -15.65 -5.97
CA ALA A 192 0.43 -14.90 -7.21
C ALA A 192 1.70 -14.11 -7.58
N THR A 193 2.33 -13.47 -6.59
CA THR A 193 3.57 -12.70 -6.80
C THR A 193 4.71 -13.60 -7.23
N LEU A 194 4.91 -14.74 -6.57
CA LEU A 194 5.94 -15.70 -6.92
C LEU A 194 5.71 -16.32 -8.31
N ASP A 195 4.46 -16.67 -8.63
CA ASP A 195 4.09 -17.17 -9.97
C ASP A 195 4.35 -16.10 -11.06
N ALA A 196 4.07 -14.81 -10.77
CA ALA A 196 4.35 -13.73 -11.70
C ALA A 196 5.85 -13.49 -11.91
N PHE A 197 6.67 -13.63 -10.86
CA PHE A 197 8.12 -13.58 -10.95
C PHE A 197 8.66 -14.73 -11.81
N GLU A 198 8.18 -15.96 -11.60
CA GLU A 198 8.55 -17.10 -12.41
C GLU A 198 8.19 -16.90 -13.89
N LYS A 199 6.98 -16.44 -14.18
CA LYS A 199 6.50 -16.21 -15.55
C LYS A 199 7.25 -15.10 -16.26
N SER A 200 7.53 -13.99 -15.58
CA SER A 200 8.23 -12.83 -16.17
C SER A 200 9.74 -13.01 -16.25
N GLY A 201 10.31 -13.91 -15.44
CA GLY A 201 11.76 -14.03 -15.25
C GLY A 201 12.38 -12.85 -14.49
N VAL A 202 11.56 -12.02 -13.82
CA VAL A 202 11.98 -10.87 -13.04
C VAL A 202 11.61 -11.11 -11.58
N GLU A 203 12.60 -11.08 -10.68
CA GLU A 203 12.38 -11.14 -9.24
C GLU A 203 12.62 -9.75 -8.63
N LEU A 204 11.57 -9.18 -8.04
CA LEU A 204 11.60 -7.87 -7.39
C LEU A 204 11.61 -8.01 -5.87
N PRO A 205 12.14 -7.02 -5.12
CA PRO A 205 11.99 -6.98 -3.68
C PRO A 205 10.51 -7.04 -3.29
N LEU A 206 10.18 -7.85 -2.28
CA LEU A 206 8.83 -8.00 -1.76
C LEU A 206 8.73 -7.36 -0.38
N MET A 207 7.84 -6.42 -0.21
CA MET A 207 7.46 -5.84 1.07
C MET A 207 6.10 -6.41 1.50
N LEU A 208 5.94 -6.71 2.79
CA LEU A 208 4.70 -7.27 3.36
C LEU A 208 4.29 -6.49 4.62
N SER A 209 3.06 -5.99 4.66
CA SER A 209 2.56 -5.18 5.77
C SER A 209 1.23 -5.70 6.33
N VAL A 210 1.16 -5.85 7.65
CA VAL A 210 -0.05 -6.26 8.38
C VAL A 210 -0.73 -5.05 9.01
N THR A 211 -2.04 -5.12 9.20
CA THR A 211 -2.80 -4.09 9.91
C THR A 211 -3.43 -4.62 11.20
N PHE A 212 -3.40 -3.79 12.26
CA PHE A 212 -4.08 -3.99 13.53
C PHE A 212 -4.99 -2.79 13.78
N ILE A 213 -6.29 -3.04 13.94
CA ILE A 213 -7.29 -1.97 14.04
C ILE A 213 -7.72 -1.64 15.47
N GLN A 214 -7.35 -2.47 16.44
CA GLN A 214 -7.74 -2.30 17.83
C GLN A 214 -6.53 -1.90 18.67
N GLU A 215 -6.60 -0.73 19.30
CA GLU A 215 -5.56 -0.24 20.20
C GLU A 215 -5.31 -1.22 21.35
N GLY A 216 -4.03 -1.47 21.65
CA GLY A 216 -3.61 -2.43 22.68
C GLY A 216 -3.77 -3.91 22.30
N SER A 217 -4.29 -4.22 21.12
CA SER A 217 -4.38 -5.59 20.61
C SER A 217 -3.16 -5.95 19.77
N ASN A 218 -2.69 -7.19 19.89
CA ASN A 218 -1.68 -7.77 19.01
C ASN A 218 -2.29 -8.75 17.98
N ARG A 219 -3.60 -8.62 17.72
CA ARG A 219 -4.34 -9.51 16.82
C ARG A 219 -4.98 -8.75 15.67
N THR A 220 -4.89 -9.34 14.48
CA THR A 220 -5.67 -8.91 13.31
C THR A 220 -7.16 -9.16 13.52
N VAL A 221 -8.00 -8.69 12.59
CA VAL A 221 -9.46 -8.94 12.60
C VAL A 221 -9.79 -10.41 12.71
N PHE A 222 -9.01 -11.29 12.07
CA PHE A 222 -9.18 -12.74 12.12
C PHE A 222 -8.37 -13.44 13.21
N GLY A 223 -7.85 -12.67 14.17
CA GLY A 223 -7.25 -13.21 15.39
C GLY A 223 -5.78 -13.64 15.28
N GLN A 224 -5.12 -13.42 14.14
CA GLN A 224 -3.69 -13.73 14.01
C GLN A 224 -2.85 -12.74 14.80
N THR A 225 -1.92 -13.26 15.58
CA THR A 225 -0.92 -12.47 16.33
C THR A 225 0.25 -12.09 15.43
N VAL A 226 1.13 -11.19 15.92
CA VAL A 226 2.34 -10.75 15.19
C VAL A 226 3.23 -11.94 14.82
N ASP A 227 3.47 -12.86 15.77
CA ASP A 227 4.26 -14.07 15.54
C ASP A 227 3.61 -15.03 14.54
N ALA A 228 2.27 -15.20 14.63
CA ALA A 228 1.52 -16.01 13.67
C ALA A 228 1.57 -15.41 12.25
N PHE A 229 1.45 -14.09 12.12
CA PHE A 229 1.62 -13.41 10.86
C PHE A 229 3.03 -13.65 10.28
N TRP A 230 4.09 -13.36 11.05
CA TRP A 230 5.46 -13.59 10.59
C TRP A 230 5.71 -15.04 10.19
N ALA A 231 5.33 -16.01 11.03
CA ALA A 231 5.47 -17.43 10.71
C ALA A 231 4.75 -17.83 9.41
N THR A 232 3.63 -17.15 9.11
CA THR A 232 2.84 -17.43 7.91
C THR A 232 3.52 -16.94 6.64
N ILE A 233 4.21 -15.78 6.68
CA ILE A 233 4.72 -15.09 5.48
C ILE A 233 6.25 -15.22 5.29
N ALA A 234 6.99 -15.66 6.31
CA ALA A 234 8.46 -15.71 6.30
C ALA A 234 9.04 -16.58 5.15
N HIS A 235 8.27 -17.58 4.67
CA HIS A 235 8.67 -18.44 3.54
C HIS A 235 8.83 -17.64 2.23
N ALA A 236 8.17 -16.50 2.07
CA ALA A 236 8.30 -15.60 0.93
C ALA A 236 9.62 -14.83 0.92
N LYS A 237 10.43 -14.91 2.00
CA LYS A 237 11.69 -14.19 2.17
C LYS A 237 11.59 -12.71 1.84
N PRO A 238 10.65 -11.98 2.45
CA PRO A 238 10.43 -10.58 2.10
C PRO A 238 11.67 -9.73 2.35
N PHE A 239 11.88 -8.72 1.51
CA PHE A 239 12.88 -7.67 1.71
C PHE A 239 12.60 -6.86 2.97
N SER A 240 11.32 -6.57 3.24
CA SER A 240 10.90 -5.97 4.50
C SER A 240 9.52 -6.44 4.94
N VAL A 241 9.30 -6.41 6.25
CA VAL A 241 8.01 -6.71 6.88
C VAL A 241 7.62 -5.57 7.82
N GLY A 242 6.33 -5.24 7.89
CA GLY A 242 5.92 -4.10 8.70
C GLY A 242 4.46 -4.06 9.08
N ILE A 243 4.07 -2.88 9.55
CA ILE A 243 2.71 -2.58 10.01
C ILE A 243 2.27 -1.28 9.38
N ASN A 244 1.05 -1.26 8.84
CA ASN A 244 0.47 -0.03 8.30
C ASN A 244 -1.00 0.12 8.63
N CYS A 245 -1.51 1.33 8.47
CA CYS A 245 -2.93 1.66 8.61
C CYS A 245 -3.54 1.30 9.98
N GLY A 246 -4.86 1.50 10.15
CA GLY A 246 -5.63 1.16 11.35
C GLY A 246 -5.38 2.09 12.54
N LEU A 247 -4.14 2.33 12.91
CA LEU A 247 -3.73 3.05 14.11
C LEU A 247 -2.66 4.13 13.79
N GLY A 248 -2.46 5.06 14.72
CA GLY A 248 -1.31 5.98 14.74
C GLY A 248 -0.03 5.29 15.24
N ALA A 249 1.13 5.93 14.98
CA ALA A 249 2.46 5.37 15.25
C ALA A 249 2.66 4.93 16.71
N LYS A 250 2.18 5.72 17.66
CA LYS A 250 2.29 5.45 19.10
C LYS A 250 1.64 4.12 19.48
N SER A 251 0.47 3.82 18.94
CA SER A 251 -0.28 2.60 19.24
C SER A 251 0.33 1.35 18.60
N MET A 252 1.20 1.52 17.56
CA MET A 252 1.89 0.41 16.88
C MET A 252 3.19 -0.04 17.56
N VAL A 253 3.74 0.73 18.50
CA VAL A 253 5.05 0.46 19.12
C VAL A 253 5.18 -0.97 19.65
N GLY A 254 4.15 -1.49 20.34
CA GLY A 254 4.17 -2.84 20.92
C GLY A 254 4.29 -3.93 19.86
N ASN A 255 3.41 -3.89 18.86
CA ASN A 255 3.37 -4.86 17.78
C ASN A 255 4.63 -4.79 16.89
N LEU A 256 5.12 -3.57 16.64
CA LEU A 256 6.34 -3.36 15.87
C LEU A 256 7.58 -3.85 16.62
N THR A 257 7.64 -3.65 17.95
CA THR A 257 8.72 -4.20 18.79
C THR A 257 8.74 -5.72 18.76
N GLU A 258 7.58 -6.36 18.81
CA GLU A 258 7.49 -7.82 18.67
C GLU A 258 7.95 -8.27 17.29
N LEU A 259 7.44 -7.63 16.22
CA LEU A 259 7.78 -7.95 14.85
C LEU A 259 9.28 -7.78 14.55
N SER A 260 9.89 -6.68 14.98
CA SER A 260 11.32 -6.41 14.77
C SER A 260 12.25 -7.42 15.48
N ARG A 261 11.78 -8.07 16.55
CA ARG A 261 12.51 -9.14 17.22
C ARG A 261 12.40 -10.49 16.54
N LEU A 262 11.28 -10.74 15.86
CA LEU A 262 10.99 -12.01 15.20
C LEU A 262 11.54 -12.06 13.78
N ALA A 263 11.42 -10.94 13.05
CA ALA A 263 11.81 -10.85 11.66
C ALA A 263 13.35 -10.80 11.51
N ASN A 264 13.86 -11.60 10.59
CA ASN A 264 15.25 -11.59 10.18
C ASN A 264 15.45 -10.81 8.85
N THR A 265 14.66 -9.77 8.67
CA THR A 265 14.68 -8.86 7.52
C THR A 265 14.45 -7.43 7.97
N HIS A 266 14.48 -6.47 7.04
CA HIS A 266 14.17 -5.07 7.33
C HIS A 266 12.74 -4.91 7.85
N THR A 267 12.53 -3.88 8.68
CA THR A 267 11.20 -3.55 9.20
C THR A 267 10.74 -2.19 8.69
N HIS A 268 9.43 -2.07 8.47
CA HIS A 268 8.81 -0.82 8.05
C HIS A 268 7.55 -0.48 8.83
N CYS A 269 7.20 0.82 8.86
CA CYS A 269 5.97 1.29 9.47
C CYS A 269 5.46 2.53 8.73
N TYR A 270 4.19 2.51 8.32
CA TYR A 270 3.48 3.66 7.77
C TYR A 270 2.07 3.76 8.37
N PRO A 271 1.98 4.44 9.53
CA PRO A 271 0.74 4.55 10.31
C PRO A 271 -0.23 5.58 9.71
N ASN A 272 -1.45 5.60 10.23
CA ASN A 272 -2.36 6.72 10.01
C ASN A 272 -1.85 7.96 10.76
N ALA A 273 -2.32 9.15 10.35
CA ALA A 273 -2.08 10.41 11.05
C ALA A 273 -2.94 10.53 12.31
N GLY A 274 -2.79 9.56 13.22
CA GLY A 274 -3.63 9.39 14.41
C GLY A 274 -4.93 8.65 14.14
N LEU A 275 -5.98 9.04 14.87
CA LEU A 275 -7.31 8.44 14.73
C LEU A 275 -8.20 9.26 13.78
N PRO A 276 -9.16 8.61 13.11
CA PRO A 276 -10.14 9.31 12.29
C PRO A 276 -10.90 10.37 13.10
N ASN A 277 -10.90 11.61 12.63
CA ASN A 277 -11.61 12.72 13.22
C ASN A 277 -12.32 13.55 12.13
N PRO A 278 -13.65 13.39 11.95
CA PRO A 278 -14.40 14.12 10.93
C PRO A 278 -14.37 15.66 11.09
N LEU A 279 -13.97 16.17 12.26
CA LEU A 279 -13.85 17.60 12.53
C LEU A 279 -12.47 18.18 12.18
N ALA A 280 -11.48 17.31 11.94
CA ALA A 280 -10.16 17.74 11.52
C ALA A 280 -10.13 18.03 10.01
N PRO A 281 -9.34 19.04 9.55
CA PRO A 281 -9.29 19.41 8.12
C PRO A 281 -8.89 18.27 7.18
N THR A 282 -8.12 17.32 7.66
CA THR A 282 -7.64 16.15 6.90
C THR A 282 -8.38 14.85 7.27
N GLY A 283 -9.45 14.94 8.08
CA GLY A 283 -10.16 13.77 8.59
C GLY A 283 -9.40 12.97 9.68
N PHE A 284 -8.25 13.46 10.16
CA PHE A 284 -7.40 12.84 11.18
C PHE A 284 -6.91 13.86 12.18
N ASP A 285 -6.65 13.44 13.45
CA ASP A 285 -6.46 14.34 14.58
C ASP A 285 -5.00 14.76 14.83
N GLU A 286 -4.01 14.06 14.30
CA GLU A 286 -2.60 14.45 14.47
C GLU A 286 -2.19 15.62 13.58
N THR A 287 -1.31 16.48 14.11
CA THR A 287 -0.61 17.50 13.33
C THR A 287 0.68 16.91 12.71
N PRO A 288 1.30 17.58 11.70
CA PRO A 288 2.60 17.16 11.16
C PRO A 288 3.68 16.97 12.22
N GLU A 289 3.71 17.85 13.25
CA GLU A 289 4.69 17.79 14.34
C GLU A 289 4.48 16.57 15.23
N ILE A 290 3.22 16.19 15.52
CA ILE A 290 2.92 15.00 16.31
C ILE A 290 3.31 13.75 15.54
N THR A 291 2.83 13.61 14.29
CA THR A 291 3.14 12.44 13.46
C THR A 291 4.65 12.26 13.27
N SER A 292 5.39 13.34 12.96
CA SER A 292 6.84 13.28 12.76
C SER A 292 7.58 12.90 14.05
N ALA A 293 7.17 13.44 15.20
CA ALA A 293 7.78 13.11 16.51
C ALA A 293 7.54 11.63 16.89
N GLU A 294 6.36 11.10 16.63
CA GLU A 294 6.03 9.70 16.93
C GLU A 294 6.81 8.73 16.02
N ILE A 295 6.89 9.00 14.71
CA ILE A 295 7.68 8.20 13.76
C ILE A 295 9.17 8.27 14.09
N ARG A 296 9.69 9.46 14.40
CA ARG A 296 11.06 9.62 14.92
C ARG A 296 11.31 8.76 16.16
N GLY A 297 10.34 8.68 17.07
CA GLY A 297 10.43 7.82 18.25
C GLY A 297 10.53 6.32 17.94
N LEU A 298 9.98 5.85 16.79
CA LEU A 298 10.20 4.48 16.29
C LEU A 298 11.63 4.30 15.76
N ALA A 299 12.12 5.28 15.01
CA ALA A 299 13.47 5.28 14.44
C ALA A 299 14.55 5.29 15.54
N GLU A 300 14.42 6.15 16.55
CA GLU A 300 15.34 6.24 17.70
C GLU A 300 15.42 4.94 18.52
N LYS A 301 14.35 4.14 18.51
CA LYS A 301 14.33 2.80 19.13
C LYS A 301 14.91 1.70 18.23
N GLY A 302 15.31 2.03 17.00
CA GLY A 302 15.80 1.05 16.04
C GLY A 302 14.74 0.05 15.55
N LEU A 303 13.46 0.46 15.55
CA LEU A 303 12.34 -0.43 15.20
C LEU A 303 12.01 -0.42 13.70
N VAL A 304 12.56 0.51 12.93
CA VAL A 304 12.19 0.72 11.52
C VAL A 304 13.42 1.03 10.66
N ASN A 305 13.38 0.51 9.44
CA ASN A 305 14.32 0.79 8.37
C ASN A 305 13.66 1.63 7.25
N ILE A 306 12.33 1.50 7.10
CA ILE A 306 11.53 2.25 6.15
C ILE A 306 10.35 2.83 6.90
N VAL A 307 10.04 4.11 6.67
CA VAL A 307 8.89 4.79 7.27
C VAL A 307 8.15 5.60 6.23
N GLY A 308 6.86 5.79 6.44
CA GLY A 308 5.99 6.60 5.61
C GLY A 308 4.71 6.95 6.37
N GLY A 309 3.64 7.18 5.63
CA GLY A 309 2.34 7.42 6.24
C GLY A 309 1.21 6.75 5.47
N CYS A 310 0.14 6.40 6.16
CA CYS A 310 -1.10 5.89 5.59
C CYS A 310 -2.20 6.96 5.70
N CYS A 311 -3.43 6.58 5.97
CA CYS A 311 -4.58 7.49 5.96
C CYS A 311 -4.32 8.81 6.74
N GLY A 312 -4.69 9.93 6.12
CA GLY A 312 -4.47 11.28 6.64
C GLY A 312 -3.06 11.85 6.42
N THR A 313 -2.09 11.07 5.96
CA THR A 313 -0.74 11.58 5.70
C THR A 313 -0.71 12.33 4.37
N THR A 314 -0.59 13.65 4.45
CA THR A 314 -0.45 14.57 3.33
C THR A 314 1.04 14.83 3.01
N PRO A 315 1.37 15.45 1.85
CA PRO A 315 2.74 15.88 1.54
C PRO A 315 3.37 16.75 2.63
N GLU A 316 2.60 17.61 3.30
CA GLU A 316 3.07 18.43 4.42
C GLU A 316 3.49 17.57 5.62
N ARG A 317 2.68 16.55 5.99
CA ARG A 317 3.04 15.60 7.06
C ARG A 317 4.26 14.78 6.69
N LEU A 318 4.31 14.29 5.45
CA LEU A 318 5.47 13.54 4.97
C LEU A 318 6.74 14.39 5.01
N LYS A 319 6.66 15.66 4.62
CA LYS A 319 7.79 16.59 4.72
C LYS A 319 8.29 16.74 6.16
N ALA A 320 7.40 16.84 7.13
CA ALA A 320 7.74 16.88 8.54
C ALA A 320 8.44 15.59 9.01
N ILE A 321 8.00 14.41 8.51
CA ILE A 321 8.67 13.13 8.78
C ILE A 321 10.07 13.10 8.19
N VAL A 322 10.23 13.57 6.95
CA VAL A 322 11.52 13.64 6.24
C VAL A 322 12.52 14.55 6.98
N ASP A 323 12.04 15.66 7.54
CA ASP A 323 12.89 16.65 8.22
C ASP A 323 13.27 16.23 9.65
N ALA A 324 12.55 15.28 10.25
CA ALA A 324 12.75 14.80 11.63
C ALA A 324 13.82 13.71 11.74
#